data_30c670ba1188c985908a26434ec2efcd
#
_entry.id   30c670ba1188c985908a26434ec2efcd
#
_cell.length_a   1.000
_cell.length_b   1.000
_cell.length_c   1.000
_cell.angle_alpha   90.00
_cell.angle_beta   90.00
_cell.angle_gamma   90.00
#
_symmetry.space_group_name_H-M   'P 1'
#
loop_
_entity.id
_entity.type
_entity.pdbx_description
1 polymer ?
#
loop_
_entity_poly.entity_id
_entity_poly.type
_entity_poly.pdbx_seq_one_letter_code
_entity_poly.pdbx_strand_id
1 'polypeptide(L)'
;MNLLPLSDRALNFLALAEANNNNANSCDLVILEGHYGMQRLFDCVDKIASLHPIMQSRIVRKGLKYFWEYDETLYPEKLQLDWTDRFVDLKQWHIALRQYAIDNPVDPYVGSPVQFVCIRFKQYSALLFLSSHTASDARSGYILFEQLHSLLLNQPISCIDNSFCEEHMLFDKVGTKALFHAGVRLAVDLFRTKKRIAIADSECWCVDYHDFGLDATKALKTWSKRHQVSVNVALNYVLNKALNNGQKYTVLETISLRGIAKKDLAASYNNLIMPFGSEIGGESCWIKAYQARLQELKLEGYKVHQAEQKIQSYSINLVPKSALKLLVESYKRLFLNGNVILSNLGKLEFNLSYIGSFKIIDVYNFSVPLPPAGLALVASTYQGRLRISYAHRGEVELSITPSIEREIAALNT
;
A
#
# COMPACT_ATOMS: atom_id res chain seq x y z
N MET A 1 19.94 -24.19 -1.22
CA MET A 1 18.76 -23.40 -0.75
C MET A 1 19.25 -22.02 -0.35
N ASN A 2 18.86 -21.01 -1.08
CA ASN A 2 19.22 -19.63 -0.75
C ASN A 2 18.17 -19.06 0.22
N LEU A 3 18.55 -18.98 1.51
CA LEU A 3 17.73 -18.39 2.55
C LEU A 3 18.18 -16.97 2.80
N LEU A 4 17.27 -16.04 2.74
CA LEU A 4 17.51 -14.63 3.02
C LEU A 4 16.62 -14.15 4.15
N PRO A 5 17.14 -13.55 5.21
CA PRO A 5 16.32 -13.09 6.32
C PRO A 5 15.31 -12.04 5.83
N LEU A 6 14.08 -12.09 6.38
CA LEU A 6 13.13 -11.03 6.14
C LEU A 6 13.66 -9.71 6.73
N SER A 7 13.44 -8.63 6.01
CA SER A 7 13.70 -7.29 6.55
C SER A 7 12.78 -6.97 7.73
N ASP A 8 13.17 -6.02 8.57
CA ASP A 8 12.33 -5.58 9.71
C ASP A 8 10.94 -5.13 9.25
N ARG A 9 10.82 -4.48 8.09
CA ARG A 9 9.53 -4.09 7.50
C ARG A 9 8.71 -5.31 7.08
N ALA A 10 9.32 -6.22 6.34
CA ALA A 10 8.64 -7.44 5.90
C ALA A 10 8.09 -8.23 7.09
N LEU A 11 8.87 -8.36 8.18
CA LEU A 11 8.41 -9.00 9.42
C LEU A 11 7.21 -8.30 10.05
N ASN A 12 7.21 -6.97 10.08
CA ASN A 12 6.08 -6.21 10.63
C ASN A 12 4.80 -6.41 9.79
N PHE A 13 4.91 -6.36 8.44
CA PHE A 13 3.76 -6.64 7.57
C PHE A 13 3.30 -8.09 7.67
N LEU A 14 4.22 -9.04 7.81
CA LEU A 14 3.89 -10.45 8.04
C LEU A 14 3.08 -10.64 9.33
N ALA A 15 3.50 -10.01 10.42
CA ALA A 15 2.78 -10.07 11.68
C ALA A 15 1.39 -9.44 11.58
N LEU A 16 1.26 -8.32 10.87
CA LEU A 16 -0.04 -7.69 10.60
C LEU A 16 -0.94 -8.57 9.73
N ALA A 17 -0.37 -9.26 8.72
CA ALA A 17 -1.10 -10.23 7.89
C ALA A 17 -1.65 -11.39 8.73
N GLU A 18 -0.81 -12.00 9.57
CA GLU A 18 -1.21 -13.07 10.48
C GLU A 18 -2.38 -12.65 11.39
N ALA A 19 -2.36 -11.42 11.89
CA ALA A 19 -3.44 -10.87 12.69
C ALA A 19 -4.72 -10.59 11.90
N ASN A 20 -4.64 -10.52 10.58
CA ASN A 20 -5.73 -10.28 9.65
C ASN A 20 -6.08 -11.53 8.81
N ASN A 21 -5.95 -12.72 9.39
CA ASN A 21 -6.22 -14.02 8.75
C ASN A 21 -5.39 -14.22 7.46
N ASN A 22 -4.10 -13.92 7.53
CA ASN A 22 -3.12 -13.94 6.44
C ASN A 22 -3.44 -12.98 5.27
N ASN A 23 -4.35 -12.04 5.46
CA ASN A 23 -4.71 -11.08 4.42
C ASN A 23 -4.02 -9.72 4.64
N ALA A 24 -2.93 -9.50 3.92
CA ALA A 24 -2.28 -8.21 3.77
C ALA A 24 -2.08 -7.92 2.28
N ASN A 25 -3.12 -8.10 1.49
CA ASN A 25 -3.05 -7.86 0.05
C ASN A 25 -2.88 -6.37 -0.27
N SER A 26 -1.92 -6.10 -1.16
CA SER A 26 -1.89 -4.91 -2.00
C SER A 26 -2.39 -5.33 -3.39
N CYS A 27 -3.33 -4.58 -3.92
CA CYS A 27 -3.89 -4.82 -5.24
C CYS A 27 -3.54 -3.66 -6.16
N ASP A 28 -2.91 -4.00 -7.27
CA ASP A 28 -2.66 -3.11 -8.39
C ASP A 28 -3.44 -3.63 -9.58
N LEU A 29 -4.37 -2.82 -10.09
CA LEU A 29 -5.32 -3.22 -11.11
C LEU A 29 -5.33 -2.21 -12.25
N VAL A 30 -5.27 -2.73 -13.47
CA VAL A 30 -5.42 -1.95 -14.71
C VAL A 30 -6.58 -2.53 -15.53
N ILE A 31 -7.47 -1.67 -16.01
CA ILE A 31 -8.55 -2.04 -16.92
C ILE A 31 -8.15 -1.63 -18.33
N LEU A 32 -8.26 -2.56 -19.25
CA LEU A 32 -7.91 -2.42 -20.67
C LEU A 32 -9.13 -2.53 -21.56
N GLU A 33 -9.13 -1.81 -22.66
CA GLU A 33 -10.05 -2.01 -23.78
C GLU A 33 -9.44 -3.04 -24.73
N GLY A 34 -9.92 -4.29 -24.67
CA GLY A 34 -9.45 -5.41 -25.47
C GLY A 34 -8.95 -6.60 -24.65
N HIS A 35 -8.50 -7.64 -25.35
CA HIS A 35 -8.06 -8.90 -24.76
C HIS A 35 -6.73 -9.35 -25.33
N TYR A 36 -5.83 -9.78 -24.48
CA TYR A 36 -4.61 -10.48 -24.85
C TYR A 36 -4.85 -11.99 -24.99
N GLY A 37 -4.04 -12.63 -25.83
CA GLY A 37 -3.84 -14.07 -25.76
C GLY A 37 -3.22 -14.43 -24.40
N MET A 38 -3.87 -15.33 -23.67
CA MET A 38 -3.50 -15.62 -22.28
C MET A 38 -2.08 -16.17 -22.16
N GLN A 39 -1.69 -17.07 -23.05
CA GLN A 39 -0.35 -17.66 -23.02
C GLN A 39 0.73 -16.57 -23.07
N ARG A 40 0.57 -15.58 -23.96
CA ARG A 40 1.52 -14.46 -24.07
C ARG A 40 1.60 -13.62 -22.78
N LEU A 41 0.46 -13.37 -22.12
CA LEU A 41 0.45 -12.68 -20.83
C LEU A 41 1.18 -13.49 -19.76
N PHE A 42 0.90 -14.79 -19.69
CA PHE A 42 1.51 -15.67 -18.70
C PHE A 42 3.01 -15.82 -18.91
N ASP A 43 3.47 -15.95 -20.16
CA ASP A 43 4.89 -15.98 -20.51
C ASP A 43 5.61 -14.68 -20.11
N CYS A 44 4.94 -13.51 -20.27
CA CYS A 44 5.48 -12.23 -19.83
C CYS A 44 5.56 -12.17 -18.29
N VAL A 45 4.55 -12.65 -17.57
CA VAL A 45 4.56 -12.68 -16.09
C VAL A 45 5.67 -13.59 -15.57
N ASP A 46 5.89 -14.76 -16.18
CA ASP A 46 6.99 -15.67 -15.81
C ASP A 46 8.35 -15.01 -16.03
N LYS A 47 8.49 -14.28 -17.14
CA LYS A 47 9.70 -13.54 -17.46
C LYS A 47 9.95 -12.39 -16.47
N ILE A 48 8.90 -11.71 -16.04
CA ILE A 48 8.98 -10.69 -14.97
C ILE A 48 9.40 -11.36 -13.66
N ALA A 49 8.76 -12.47 -13.29
CA ALA A 49 9.07 -13.17 -12.05
C ALA A 49 10.53 -13.63 -11.98
N SER A 50 11.10 -14.10 -13.10
CA SER A 50 12.52 -14.49 -13.16
C SER A 50 13.49 -13.33 -12.96
N LEU A 51 13.05 -12.08 -13.12
CA LEU A 51 13.85 -10.87 -12.86
C LEU A 51 13.73 -10.36 -11.43
N HIS A 52 12.76 -10.85 -10.68
CA HIS A 52 12.49 -10.44 -9.30
C HIS A 52 12.49 -11.67 -8.38
N PRO A 53 13.65 -12.07 -7.83
CA PRO A 53 13.75 -13.30 -7.03
C PRO A 53 12.75 -13.41 -5.88
N ILE A 54 12.28 -12.29 -5.33
CA ILE A 54 11.22 -12.30 -4.32
C ILE A 54 9.91 -12.89 -4.85
N MET A 55 9.60 -12.74 -6.15
CA MET A 55 8.42 -13.35 -6.77
C MET A 55 8.56 -14.86 -6.94
N GLN A 56 9.78 -15.37 -6.85
CA GLN A 56 10.12 -16.79 -6.87
C GLN A 56 10.53 -17.29 -5.47
N SER A 57 9.97 -16.71 -4.42
CA SER A 57 10.29 -17.05 -3.04
C SER A 57 9.03 -17.27 -2.23
N ARG A 58 9.18 -18.05 -1.17
CA ARG A 58 8.15 -18.19 -0.13
C ARG A 58 8.75 -17.93 1.24
N ILE A 59 7.91 -17.66 2.23
CA ILE A 59 8.35 -17.45 3.60
C ILE A 59 8.48 -18.78 4.32
N VAL A 60 9.63 -19.02 4.92
CA VAL A 60 9.87 -20.14 5.79
C VAL A 60 10.34 -19.69 7.16
N ARG A 61 10.02 -20.44 8.18
CA ARG A 61 10.51 -20.21 9.54
C ARG A 61 11.54 -21.27 9.91
N LYS A 62 12.74 -20.82 10.32
CA LYS A 62 13.79 -21.70 10.86
C LYS A 62 14.18 -21.25 12.26
N GLY A 63 13.85 -22.06 13.24
CA GLY A 63 13.95 -21.69 14.65
C GLY A 63 13.00 -20.51 14.97
N LEU A 64 13.57 -19.40 15.45
CA LEU A 64 12.82 -18.18 15.76
C LEU A 64 12.82 -17.13 14.64
N LYS A 65 13.49 -17.39 13.53
CA LYS A 65 13.66 -16.39 12.45
C LYS A 65 12.86 -16.76 11.20
N TYR A 66 12.43 -15.74 10.47
CA TYR A 66 11.74 -15.86 9.19
C TYR A 66 12.69 -15.52 8.05
N PHE A 67 12.57 -16.27 6.94
CA PHE A 67 13.41 -16.15 5.77
C PHE A 67 12.57 -16.21 4.50
N TRP A 68 13.00 -15.51 3.46
CA TRP A 68 12.65 -15.83 2.10
C TRP A 68 13.44 -17.07 1.67
N GLU A 69 12.75 -18.09 1.22
CA GLU A 69 13.33 -19.26 0.59
C GLU A 69 13.13 -19.15 -0.91
N TYR A 70 14.23 -18.85 -1.61
CA TYR A 70 14.22 -18.76 -3.07
C TYR A 70 14.19 -20.14 -3.70
N ASP A 71 13.31 -20.31 -4.71
CA ASP A 71 13.17 -21.51 -5.53
C ASP A 71 12.88 -21.08 -6.97
N GLU A 72 13.81 -21.31 -7.89
CA GLU A 72 13.69 -20.93 -9.30
C GLU A 72 12.51 -21.60 -10.04
N THR A 73 11.96 -22.67 -9.48
CA THR A 73 10.79 -23.36 -10.01
C THR A 73 9.48 -22.76 -9.53
N LEU A 74 9.52 -21.87 -8.54
CA LEU A 74 8.36 -21.21 -7.99
C LEU A 74 8.01 -19.98 -8.84
N TYR A 75 6.79 -19.93 -9.32
CA TYR A 75 6.26 -18.81 -10.08
C TYR A 75 4.97 -18.28 -9.45
N PRO A 76 4.60 -17.02 -9.72
CA PRO A 76 3.29 -16.49 -9.38
C PRO A 76 2.17 -17.38 -9.92
N GLU A 77 1.16 -17.61 -9.12
CA GLU A 77 -0.07 -18.22 -9.62
C GLU A 77 -0.69 -17.29 -10.68
N LYS A 78 -1.13 -17.88 -11.81
CA LYS A 78 -1.71 -17.15 -12.94
C LYS A 78 -3.11 -17.67 -13.21
N LEU A 79 -4.09 -16.80 -13.07
CA LEU A 79 -5.50 -17.15 -13.26
C LEU A 79 -6.11 -16.39 -14.42
N GLN A 80 -6.95 -17.09 -15.17
CA GLN A 80 -7.86 -16.49 -16.14
C GLN A 80 -9.29 -16.73 -15.69
N LEU A 81 -10.06 -15.65 -15.60
CA LEU A 81 -11.48 -15.69 -15.29
C LEU A 81 -12.26 -15.02 -16.43
N ASP A 82 -13.40 -15.59 -16.79
CA ASP A 82 -14.34 -14.97 -17.71
C ASP A 82 -15.63 -14.64 -16.97
N TRP A 83 -15.93 -13.36 -16.91
CA TRP A 83 -17.10 -12.82 -16.22
C TRP A 83 -18.09 -12.15 -17.18
N THR A 84 -17.97 -12.42 -18.48
CA THR A 84 -18.79 -11.78 -19.54
C THR A 84 -20.30 -11.90 -19.26
N ASP A 85 -20.74 -13.08 -18.85
CA ASP A 85 -22.14 -13.36 -18.56
C ASP A 85 -22.52 -13.17 -17.09
N ARG A 86 -21.55 -12.79 -16.25
CA ARG A 86 -21.75 -12.71 -14.78
C ARG A 86 -22.30 -11.36 -14.31
N PHE A 87 -22.03 -10.30 -15.06
CA PHE A 87 -22.42 -8.95 -14.70
C PHE A 87 -23.09 -8.22 -15.85
N VAL A 88 -24.06 -7.37 -15.53
CA VAL A 88 -24.84 -6.63 -16.52
C VAL A 88 -24.07 -5.42 -17.03
N ASP A 89 -23.36 -4.72 -16.14
CA ASP A 89 -22.69 -3.47 -16.45
C ASP A 89 -21.26 -3.37 -15.84
N LEU A 90 -20.52 -2.35 -16.27
CA LEU A 90 -19.18 -2.07 -15.81
C LEU A 90 -19.12 -1.74 -14.31
N LYS A 91 -20.13 -1.09 -13.75
CA LYS A 91 -20.13 -0.69 -12.35
C LYS A 91 -20.17 -1.91 -11.44
N GLN A 92 -21.04 -2.87 -11.72
CA GLN A 92 -21.12 -4.14 -10.99
C GLN A 92 -19.81 -4.93 -11.13
N TRP A 93 -19.26 -4.98 -12.35
CA TRP A 93 -17.98 -5.65 -12.59
C TRP A 93 -16.84 -5.01 -11.80
N HIS A 94 -16.73 -3.67 -11.77
CA HIS A 94 -15.71 -2.97 -10.98
C HIS A 94 -15.83 -3.24 -9.48
N ILE A 95 -17.04 -3.34 -8.94
CA ILE A 95 -17.27 -3.71 -7.54
C ILE A 95 -16.76 -5.14 -7.31
N ALA A 96 -17.14 -6.07 -8.18
CA ALA A 96 -16.73 -7.47 -8.07
C ALA A 96 -15.22 -7.67 -8.20
N LEU A 97 -14.51 -6.89 -9.05
CA LEU A 97 -13.06 -6.92 -9.16
C LEU A 97 -12.37 -6.58 -7.84
N ARG A 98 -12.86 -5.53 -7.18
CA ARG A 98 -12.30 -5.11 -5.88
C ARG A 98 -12.59 -6.14 -4.78
N GLN A 99 -13.80 -6.67 -4.76
CA GLN A 99 -14.17 -7.72 -3.80
C GLN A 99 -13.34 -8.99 -4.01
N TYR A 100 -13.13 -9.39 -5.27
CA TYR A 100 -12.27 -10.52 -5.60
C TYR A 100 -10.89 -10.41 -4.96
N ALA A 101 -10.26 -9.24 -5.03
CA ALA A 101 -8.93 -9.04 -4.47
C ALA A 101 -8.89 -9.11 -2.94
N ILE A 102 -10.00 -8.79 -2.26
CA ILE A 102 -10.13 -8.94 -0.81
C ILE A 102 -10.30 -10.41 -0.43
N ASP A 103 -11.15 -11.13 -1.18
CA ASP A 103 -11.56 -12.48 -0.84
C ASP A 103 -10.50 -13.53 -1.21
N ASN A 104 -9.50 -13.14 -2.01
CA ASN A 104 -8.42 -14.04 -2.45
C ASN A 104 -7.06 -13.59 -1.91
N PRO A 105 -6.77 -13.84 -0.62
CA PRO A 105 -5.51 -13.48 -0.02
C PRO A 105 -4.35 -14.29 -0.59
N VAL A 106 -3.24 -13.60 -0.86
CA VAL A 106 -1.98 -14.24 -1.27
C VAL A 106 -1.21 -14.65 -0.03
N ASP A 107 -1.07 -15.96 0.17
CA ASP A 107 -0.32 -16.51 1.32
C ASP A 107 1.14 -16.74 0.94
N PRO A 108 2.08 -15.92 1.45
CA PRO A 108 3.49 -16.02 1.11
C PRO A 108 4.19 -17.23 1.76
N TYR A 109 3.52 -17.99 2.62
CA TYR A 109 4.08 -19.24 3.18
C TYR A 109 3.88 -20.43 2.25
N VAL A 110 2.83 -20.39 1.43
CA VAL A 110 2.46 -21.52 0.56
C VAL A 110 3.17 -21.42 -0.79
N GLY A 111 3.28 -20.21 -1.35
CA GLY A 111 3.80 -20.01 -2.69
C GLY A 111 4.44 -18.65 -2.91
N SER A 112 4.49 -18.23 -4.16
CA SER A 112 4.89 -16.87 -4.53
C SER A 112 4.08 -15.83 -3.75
N PRO A 113 4.69 -14.76 -3.26
CA PRO A 113 3.96 -13.67 -2.60
C PRO A 113 3.20 -12.80 -3.59
N VAL A 114 3.08 -13.23 -4.85
CA VAL A 114 2.38 -12.52 -5.93
C VAL A 114 1.49 -13.49 -6.68
N GLN A 115 0.30 -13.03 -7.03
CA GLN A 115 -0.62 -13.71 -7.93
C GLN A 115 -0.96 -12.76 -9.08
N PHE A 116 -1.05 -13.29 -10.30
CA PHE A 116 -1.51 -12.55 -11.47
C PHE A 116 -2.87 -13.07 -11.92
N VAL A 117 -3.83 -12.15 -12.07
CA VAL A 117 -5.19 -12.51 -12.50
C VAL A 117 -5.59 -11.67 -13.69
N CYS A 118 -6.06 -12.33 -14.75
CA CYS A 118 -6.70 -11.68 -15.89
C CYS A 118 -8.19 -12.00 -15.89
N ILE A 119 -9.03 -10.99 -15.79
CA ILE A 119 -10.49 -11.15 -15.77
C ILE A 119 -11.09 -10.48 -17.00
N ARG A 120 -11.78 -11.25 -17.84
CA ARG A 120 -12.47 -10.77 -19.02
C ARG A 120 -13.89 -10.36 -18.71
N PHE A 121 -14.34 -9.28 -19.33
CA PHE A 121 -15.72 -8.83 -19.31
C PHE A 121 -16.05 -8.09 -20.59
N LYS A 122 -16.87 -8.69 -21.45
CA LYS A 122 -17.24 -8.14 -22.78
C LYS A 122 -15.98 -7.73 -23.55
N GLN A 123 -15.86 -6.47 -24.00
CA GLN A 123 -14.69 -5.95 -24.69
C GLN A 123 -13.54 -5.50 -23.76
N TYR A 124 -13.65 -5.71 -22.45
CA TYR A 124 -12.65 -5.27 -21.48
C TYR A 124 -11.89 -6.42 -20.84
N SER A 125 -10.69 -6.15 -20.40
CA SER A 125 -9.91 -7.03 -19.52
C SER A 125 -9.42 -6.26 -18.31
N ALA A 126 -9.51 -6.86 -17.15
CA ALA A 126 -8.82 -6.40 -15.95
C ALA A 126 -7.57 -7.25 -15.72
N LEU A 127 -6.43 -6.60 -15.56
CA LEU A 127 -5.18 -7.24 -15.17
C LEU A 127 -4.89 -6.86 -13.72
N LEU A 128 -4.75 -7.84 -12.85
CA LEU A 128 -4.50 -7.65 -11.43
C LEU A 128 -3.17 -8.29 -11.04
N PHE A 129 -2.33 -7.53 -10.34
CA PHE A 129 -1.30 -8.08 -9.49
C PHE A 129 -1.77 -7.98 -8.04
N LEU A 130 -2.05 -9.14 -7.45
CA LEU A 130 -2.30 -9.28 -6.03
C LEU A 130 -0.98 -9.65 -5.37
N SER A 131 -0.55 -8.88 -4.41
CA SER A 131 0.73 -9.09 -3.75
C SER A 131 0.57 -9.06 -2.24
N SER A 132 1.24 -9.96 -1.54
CA SER A 132 1.40 -9.82 -0.10
C SER A 132 2.21 -8.56 0.20
N HIS A 133 1.69 -7.69 1.06
CA HIS A 133 2.38 -6.46 1.47
C HIS A 133 3.72 -6.72 2.20
N THR A 134 3.98 -7.99 2.58
CA THR A 134 5.28 -8.44 3.07
C THR A 134 6.37 -8.30 1.99
N ALA A 135 6.02 -8.51 0.71
CA ALA A 135 6.94 -8.53 -0.42
C ALA A 135 6.97 -7.21 -1.20
N SER A 136 5.87 -6.46 -1.22
CA SER A 136 5.70 -5.35 -2.16
C SER A 136 4.93 -4.18 -1.57
N ASP A 137 5.03 -3.05 -2.24
CA ASP A 137 4.20 -1.87 -2.06
C ASP A 137 3.54 -1.46 -3.40
N ALA A 138 2.66 -0.47 -3.39
CA ALA A 138 1.93 -0.04 -4.58
C ALA A 138 2.86 0.42 -5.74
N ARG A 139 4.04 0.99 -5.47
CA ARG A 139 5.00 1.33 -6.54
C ARG A 139 5.54 0.08 -7.22
N SER A 140 5.69 -1.01 -6.47
CA SER A 140 6.11 -2.31 -7.00
C SER A 140 5.14 -2.84 -8.05
N GLY A 141 3.83 -2.72 -7.82
CA GLY A 141 2.82 -3.14 -8.81
C GLY A 141 2.91 -2.34 -10.12
N TYR A 142 3.16 -1.04 -10.05
CA TYR A 142 3.37 -0.25 -11.27
C TYR A 142 4.61 -0.66 -12.05
N ILE A 143 5.69 -1.01 -11.37
CA ILE A 143 6.88 -1.55 -12.02
C ILE A 143 6.54 -2.81 -12.81
N LEU A 144 5.72 -3.71 -12.26
CA LEU A 144 5.28 -4.91 -12.96
C LEU A 144 4.47 -4.58 -14.22
N PHE A 145 3.57 -3.59 -14.18
CA PHE A 145 2.83 -3.17 -15.36
C PHE A 145 3.71 -2.48 -16.41
N GLU A 146 4.69 -1.67 -16.01
CA GLU A 146 5.66 -1.06 -16.92
C GLU A 146 6.49 -2.13 -17.63
N GLN A 147 6.94 -3.16 -16.91
CA GLN A 147 7.66 -4.30 -17.46
C GLN A 147 6.77 -5.15 -18.36
N LEU A 148 5.52 -5.40 -17.95
CA LEU A 148 4.55 -6.13 -18.78
C LEU A 148 4.29 -5.40 -20.10
N HIS A 149 4.11 -4.07 -20.07
CA HIS A 149 3.98 -3.25 -21.27
C HIS A 149 5.18 -3.44 -22.22
N SER A 150 6.39 -3.32 -21.70
CA SER A 150 7.62 -3.44 -22.48
C SER A 150 7.76 -4.82 -23.12
N LEU A 151 7.50 -5.89 -22.36
CA LEU A 151 7.56 -7.27 -22.87
C LEU A 151 6.51 -7.55 -23.94
N LEU A 152 5.30 -7.04 -23.77
CA LEU A 152 4.23 -7.18 -24.78
C LEU A 152 4.56 -6.46 -26.09
N LEU A 153 5.42 -5.45 -26.05
CA LEU A 153 5.96 -4.75 -27.22
C LEU A 153 7.30 -5.34 -27.70
N ASN A 154 7.77 -6.46 -27.13
CA ASN A 154 9.08 -7.06 -27.36
C ASN A 154 10.25 -6.09 -27.11
N GLN A 155 10.08 -5.16 -26.18
CA GLN A 155 11.11 -4.24 -25.74
C GLN A 155 11.95 -4.84 -24.61
N PRO A 156 13.23 -4.49 -24.49
CA PRO A 156 14.03 -4.91 -23.36
C PRO A 156 13.52 -4.28 -22.06
N ILE A 157 13.58 -5.04 -20.98
CA ILE A 157 13.29 -4.53 -19.63
C ILE A 157 14.56 -4.51 -18.81
N SER A 158 14.75 -3.43 -18.08
CA SER A 158 15.78 -3.34 -17.05
C SER A 158 15.21 -3.78 -15.71
N CYS A 159 15.96 -4.58 -15.00
CA CYS A 159 15.67 -4.94 -13.62
C CYS A 159 16.81 -4.47 -12.74
N ILE A 160 16.48 -3.85 -11.63
CA ILE A 160 17.43 -3.62 -10.55
C ILE A 160 17.20 -4.76 -9.56
N ASP A 161 18.10 -5.73 -9.55
CA ASP A 161 18.07 -6.82 -8.56
C ASP A 161 18.45 -6.28 -7.18
N ASN A 162 17.47 -5.73 -6.49
CA ASN A 162 17.58 -5.30 -5.10
C ASN A 162 16.55 -6.02 -4.21
N SER A 163 15.85 -7.01 -4.74
CA SER A 163 14.77 -7.70 -4.03
C SER A 163 15.24 -8.35 -2.75
N PHE A 164 16.51 -8.75 -2.71
CA PHE A 164 17.14 -9.39 -1.55
C PHE A 164 18.22 -8.55 -0.87
N CYS A 165 18.28 -7.25 -1.15
CA CYS A 165 19.21 -6.40 -0.43
C CYS A 165 18.83 -6.34 1.05
N GLU A 166 19.75 -6.72 1.91
CA GLU A 166 19.57 -6.52 3.34
C GLU A 166 19.38 -5.02 3.65
N GLU A 167 18.54 -4.73 4.62
CA GLU A 167 18.18 -3.34 4.94
C GLU A 167 19.37 -2.42 5.19
N HIS A 168 20.44 -2.95 5.78
CA HIS A 168 21.67 -2.18 6.02
C HIS A 168 22.45 -1.82 4.75
N MET A 169 22.22 -2.52 3.63
CA MET A 169 22.78 -2.16 2.32
C MET A 169 22.03 -0.99 1.69
N LEU A 170 20.74 -0.87 1.98
CA LEU A 170 19.85 0.16 1.42
C LEU A 170 19.87 1.43 2.25
N PHE A 171 20.02 1.31 3.56
CA PHE A 171 19.91 2.42 4.51
C PHE A 171 21.09 2.45 5.47
N ASP A 172 21.26 3.54 6.18
CA ASP A 172 22.23 3.64 7.26
C ASP A 172 21.87 2.69 8.41
N LYS A 173 22.91 2.15 9.07
CA LYS A 173 22.68 1.35 10.27
C LYS A 173 21.98 2.19 11.34
N VAL A 174 20.97 1.60 11.94
CA VAL A 174 20.25 2.21 13.07
C VAL A 174 21.23 2.28 14.25
N GLY A 175 21.60 3.50 14.63
CA GLY A 175 22.51 3.75 15.75
C GLY A 175 21.83 3.60 17.11
N THR A 176 22.64 3.45 18.17
CA THR A 176 22.15 3.29 19.55
C THR A 176 21.30 4.48 20.01
N LYS A 177 21.64 5.70 19.60
CA LYS A 177 20.83 6.91 19.88
C LYS A 177 19.43 6.82 19.29
N ALA A 178 19.30 6.35 18.03
CA ALA A 178 17.98 6.17 17.40
C ALA A 178 17.16 5.07 18.10
N LEU A 179 17.80 3.95 18.49
CA LEU A 179 17.15 2.89 19.27
C LEU A 179 16.66 3.39 20.64
N PHE A 180 17.46 4.20 21.34
CA PHE A 180 17.05 4.80 22.61
C PHE A 180 15.85 5.72 22.41
N HIS A 181 15.89 6.64 21.45
CA HIS A 181 14.78 7.53 21.16
C HIS A 181 13.51 6.76 20.74
N ALA A 182 13.66 5.70 19.93
CA ALA A 182 12.55 4.84 19.57
C ALA A 182 11.95 4.13 20.79
N GLY A 183 12.76 3.61 21.69
CA GLY A 183 12.30 2.98 22.93
C GLY A 183 11.55 3.96 23.84
N VAL A 184 12.07 5.18 24.02
CA VAL A 184 11.40 6.24 24.79
C VAL A 184 10.06 6.61 24.13
N ARG A 185 10.04 6.78 22.81
CA ARG A 185 8.83 7.12 22.07
C ARG A 185 7.77 6.03 22.20
N LEU A 186 8.15 4.77 22.01
CA LEU A 186 7.25 3.64 22.19
C LEU A 186 6.68 3.60 23.61
N ALA A 187 7.51 3.85 24.63
CA ALA A 187 7.07 3.93 26.03
C ALA A 187 6.08 5.09 26.25
N VAL A 188 6.36 6.28 25.71
CA VAL A 188 5.45 7.44 25.80
C VAL A 188 4.13 7.15 25.09
N ASP A 189 4.18 6.52 23.94
CA ASP A 189 2.99 6.17 23.16
C ASP A 189 2.08 5.15 23.87
N LEU A 190 2.62 4.34 24.80
CA LEU A 190 1.83 3.45 25.66
C LEU A 190 0.84 4.20 26.55
N PHE A 191 1.24 5.37 27.04
CA PHE A 191 0.44 6.17 27.99
C PHE A 191 -0.36 7.28 27.32
N ARG A 192 -0.19 7.46 25.99
CA ARG A 192 -0.83 8.55 25.28
C ARG A 192 -2.27 8.17 24.90
N THR A 193 -3.24 8.98 25.32
CA THR A 193 -4.63 8.84 24.90
C THR A 193 -4.76 9.22 23.42
N LYS A 194 -5.36 8.34 22.64
CA LYS A 194 -5.41 8.45 21.19
C LYS A 194 -6.83 8.73 20.75
N LYS A 195 -6.97 9.77 19.93
CA LYS A 195 -8.27 10.15 19.38
C LYS A 195 -8.53 9.35 18.11
N ARG A 196 -9.63 8.61 18.11
CA ARG A 196 -10.08 7.77 16.99
C ARG A 196 -11.36 8.35 16.40
N ILE A 197 -11.55 8.13 15.11
CA ILE A 197 -12.83 8.36 14.45
C ILE A 197 -13.76 7.18 14.76
N ALA A 198 -15.06 7.44 14.96
CA ALA A 198 -16.03 6.37 15.05
C ALA A 198 -16.20 5.71 13.69
N ILE A 199 -15.80 4.46 13.57
CA ILE A 199 -15.97 3.62 12.39
C ILE A 199 -16.70 2.37 12.85
N ALA A 200 -17.70 1.94 12.08
CA ALA A 200 -18.46 0.73 12.39
C ALA A 200 -17.50 -0.48 12.47
N ASP A 201 -17.73 -1.33 13.46
CA ASP A 201 -16.99 -2.58 13.63
C ASP A 201 -17.81 -3.71 12.99
N SER A 202 -17.36 -4.20 11.86
CA SER A 202 -17.96 -5.30 11.12
C SER A 202 -16.88 -6.29 10.70
N GLU A 203 -17.25 -7.55 10.51
CA GLU A 203 -16.30 -8.58 10.05
C GLU A 203 -16.05 -8.51 8.54
N CYS A 204 -16.97 -7.91 7.78
CA CYS A 204 -16.87 -7.81 6.32
C CYS A 204 -16.10 -6.56 5.88
N TRP A 205 -15.25 -6.73 4.89
CA TRP A 205 -14.55 -5.65 4.23
C TRP A 205 -15.25 -5.25 2.93
N CYS A 206 -15.35 -3.96 2.67
CA CYS A 206 -15.80 -3.39 1.41
C CYS A 206 -14.74 -2.46 0.85
N VAL A 207 -14.65 -2.40 -0.47
CA VAL A 207 -13.78 -1.45 -1.17
C VAL A 207 -14.59 -0.62 -2.14
N ASP A 208 -14.58 0.68 -1.93
CA ASP A 208 -15.12 1.66 -2.84
C ASP A 208 -14.00 2.44 -3.54
N TYR A 209 -14.37 3.14 -4.59
CA TYR A 209 -13.45 3.93 -5.39
C TYR A 209 -14.19 5.13 -5.98
N HIS A 210 -13.52 6.27 -5.98
CA HIS A 210 -14.05 7.46 -6.62
C HIS A 210 -12.97 8.23 -7.37
N ASP A 211 -13.32 8.68 -8.59
CA ASP A 211 -12.53 9.59 -9.40
C ASP A 211 -13.06 11.02 -9.23
N PHE A 212 -12.36 11.84 -8.45
CA PHE A 212 -12.70 13.24 -8.19
C PHE A 212 -12.39 14.18 -9.36
N GLY A 213 -11.71 13.69 -10.38
CA GLY A 213 -11.44 14.43 -11.60
C GLY A 213 -10.27 15.40 -11.53
N LEU A 214 -10.14 16.18 -12.62
CA LEU A 214 -9.07 17.17 -12.81
C LEU A 214 -9.22 18.37 -11.88
N ASP A 215 -10.45 18.83 -11.66
CA ASP A 215 -10.71 20.06 -10.90
C ASP A 215 -10.39 19.90 -9.42
N ALA A 216 -10.64 18.72 -8.85
CA ALA A 216 -10.20 18.39 -7.51
C ALA A 216 -8.68 18.46 -7.36
N THR A 217 -7.93 17.93 -8.34
CA THR A 217 -6.48 18.02 -8.34
C THR A 217 -5.99 19.46 -8.44
N LYS A 218 -6.64 20.30 -9.25
CA LYS A 218 -6.32 21.72 -9.37
C LYS A 218 -6.61 22.47 -8.07
N ALA A 219 -7.77 22.21 -7.44
CA ALA A 219 -8.15 22.82 -6.18
C ALA A 219 -7.13 22.51 -5.07
N LEU A 220 -6.76 21.24 -4.88
CA LEU A 220 -5.73 20.85 -3.93
C LEU A 220 -4.38 21.51 -4.20
N LYS A 221 -3.93 21.56 -5.46
CA LYS A 221 -2.66 22.21 -5.84
C LYS A 221 -2.70 23.72 -5.60
N THR A 222 -3.80 24.38 -5.92
CA THR A 222 -3.96 25.82 -5.73
C THR A 222 -3.97 26.17 -4.25
N TRP A 223 -4.73 25.43 -3.46
CA TRP A 223 -4.79 25.59 -2.02
C TRP A 223 -3.41 25.36 -1.36
N SER A 224 -2.73 24.26 -1.73
CA SER A 224 -1.41 23.95 -1.19
C SER A 224 -0.37 25.04 -1.47
N LYS A 225 -0.39 25.61 -2.68
CA LYS A 225 0.48 26.76 -3.04
C LYS A 225 0.14 28.00 -2.22
N ARG A 226 -1.15 28.35 -2.08
CA ARG A 226 -1.63 29.50 -1.28
C ARG A 226 -1.15 29.41 0.17
N HIS A 227 -1.17 28.19 0.76
CA HIS A 227 -0.79 27.96 2.14
C HIS A 227 0.68 27.55 2.34
N GLN A 228 1.46 27.47 1.26
CA GLN A 228 2.88 27.08 1.28
C GLN A 228 3.12 25.69 1.92
N VAL A 229 2.26 24.72 1.60
CA VAL A 229 2.32 23.36 2.07
C VAL A 229 2.29 22.37 0.91
N SER A 230 2.57 21.08 1.19
CA SER A 230 2.47 20.03 0.17
C SER A 230 1.03 19.67 -0.15
N VAL A 231 0.80 19.06 -1.32
CA VAL A 231 -0.52 18.52 -1.71
C VAL A 231 -0.99 17.44 -0.73
N ASN A 232 -0.05 16.70 -0.13
CA ASN A 232 -0.40 15.73 0.92
C ASN A 232 -1.05 16.39 2.15
N VAL A 233 -0.54 17.54 2.56
CA VAL A 233 -1.14 18.34 3.66
C VAL A 233 -2.53 18.85 3.26
N ALA A 234 -2.70 19.34 2.01
CA ALA A 234 -3.99 19.76 1.50
C ALA A 234 -5.02 18.61 1.49
N LEU A 235 -4.59 17.41 1.06
CA LEU A 235 -5.43 16.22 1.09
C LEU A 235 -5.82 15.85 2.53
N ASN A 236 -4.88 15.84 3.46
CA ASN A 236 -5.17 15.58 4.88
C ASN A 236 -6.11 16.64 5.49
N TYR A 237 -6.01 17.89 5.07
CA TYR A 237 -6.94 18.94 5.47
C TYR A 237 -8.38 18.62 5.03
N VAL A 238 -8.56 18.26 3.76
CA VAL A 238 -9.86 17.86 3.21
C VAL A 238 -10.41 16.64 3.94
N LEU A 239 -9.59 15.59 4.08
CA LEU A 239 -9.99 14.36 4.76
C LEU A 239 -10.35 14.59 6.22
N ASN A 240 -9.60 15.43 6.93
CA ASN A 240 -9.91 15.78 8.31
C ASN A 240 -11.29 16.46 8.43
N LYS A 241 -11.59 17.40 7.53
CA LYS A 241 -12.91 18.05 7.49
C LYS A 241 -14.02 17.07 7.14
N ALA A 242 -13.81 16.25 6.12
CA ALA A 242 -14.81 15.30 5.65
C ALA A 242 -15.10 14.18 6.66
N LEU A 243 -14.07 13.63 7.32
CA LEU A 243 -14.17 12.47 8.21
C LEU A 243 -14.46 12.83 9.66
N ASN A 244 -14.03 14.00 10.12
CA ASN A 244 -14.05 14.34 11.56
C ASN A 244 -14.41 15.81 11.84
N ASN A 245 -15.05 16.48 10.91
CA ASN A 245 -15.48 17.88 11.05
C ASN A 245 -14.35 18.84 11.52
N GLY A 246 -13.11 18.55 11.11
CA GLY A 246 -11.94 19.34 11.51
C GLY A 246 -11.40 19.06 12.91
N GLN A 247 -12.02 18.18 13.69
CA GLN A 247 -11.54 17.81 15.01
C GLN A 247 -10.24 17.01 14.95
N LYS A 248 -9.50 17.00 16.05
CA LYS A 248 -8.22 16.30 16.16
C LYS A 248 -8.41 14.79 16.16
N TYR A 249 -7.67 14.07 15.29
CA TYR A 249 -7.55 12.61 15.33
C TYR A 249 -6.17 12.15 14.87
N THR A 250 -5.88 10.87 15.06
CA THR A 250 -4.62 10.26 14.60
C THR A 250 -4.84 9.51 13.29
N VAL A 251 -4.07 9.88 12.28
CA VAL A 251 -3.97 9.16 11.01
C VAL A 251 -2.67 8.38 10.94
N LEU A 252 -2.71 7.17 10.39
CA LEU A 252 -1.52 6.41 10.01
C LEU A 252 -1.23 6.71 8.53
N GLU A 253 -0.02 7.16 8.25
CA GLU A 253 0.40 7.48 6.89
C GLU A 253 1.62 6.67 6.50
N THR A 254 1.90 6.66 5.21
CA THR A 254 3.09 6.02 4.67
C THR A 254 3.95 7.00 3.89
N ILE A 255 5.26 6.89 4.03
CA ILE A 255 6.22 7.55 3.14
C ILE A 255 7.03 6.52 2.38
N SER A 256 7.34 6.83 1.12
CA SER A 256 8.24 6.01 0.32
C SER A 256 9.68 6.25 0.75
N LEU A 257 10.41 5.18 0.98
CA LEU A 257 11.83 5.21 1.31
C LEU A 257 12.73 5.18 0.08
N ARG A 258 12.17 5.06 -1.14
CA ARG A 258 12.95 4.97 -2.39
C ARG A 258 13.86 6.18 -2.59
N GLY A 259 13.37 7.37 -2.30
CA GLY A 259 14.17 8.60 -2.41
C GLY A 259 15.15 8.86 -1.26
N ILE A 260 15.14 8.02 -0.22
CA ILE A 260 16.02 8.12 0.96
C ILE A 260 17.13 7.06 0.91
N ALA A 261 16.93 5.99 0.13
CA ALA A 261 17.88 4.90 0.03
C ALA A 261 19.21 5.32 -0.56
N LYS A 262 20.28 4.61 -0.20
CA LYS A 262 21.64 4.85 -0.70
C LYS A 262 21.81 4.53 -2.19
N LYS A 263 20.93 3.71 -2.74
CA LYS A 263 20.91 3.31 -4.15
C LYS A 263 19.65 3.82 -4.80
N ASP A 264 19.68 3.99 -6.11
CA ASP A 264 18.47 4.22 -6.87
C ASP A 264 17.59 2.96 -6.83
N LEU A 265 16.46 3.08 -6.16
CA LEU A 265 15.48 2.04 -5.98
C LEU A 265 14.17 2.33 -6.73
N ALA A 266 14.16 3.30 -7.64
CA ALA A 266 12.95 3.70 -8.36
C ALA A 266 12.29 2.51 -9.09
N ALA A 267 13.10 1.62 -9.68
CA ALA A 267 12.67 0.42 -10.40
C ALA A 267 12.75 -0.87 -9.57
N SER A 268 12.95 -0.79 -8.25
CA SER A 268 13.05 -1.98 -7.39
C SER A 268 11.67 -2.50 -7.01
N TYR A 269 11.42 -3.78 -7.28
CA TYR A 269 10.26 -4.50 -6.74
C TYR A 269 10.55 -4.91 -5.30
N ASN A 270 10.00 -4.19 -4.34
CA ASN A 270 10.17 -4.43 -2.90
C ASN A 270 9.16 -3.59 -2.09
N ASN A 271 8.93 -3.96 -0.83
CA ASN A 271 8.22 -3.09 0.10
C ASN A 271 9.16 -2.03 0.67
N LEU A 272 9.05 -0.80 0.19
CA LEU A 272 9.90 0.34 0.57
C LEU A 272 9.06 1.50 1.13
N ILE A 273 8.03 1.17 1.89
CA ILE A 273 7.24 2.17 2.62
C ILE A 273 7.52 2.11 4.12
N MET A 274 7.37 3.24 4.76
CA MET A 274 7.46 3.38 6.22
C MET A 274 6.16 3.99 6.74
N PRO A 275 5.40 3.25 7.57
CA PRO A 275 4.23 3.79 8.23
C PRO A 275 4.64 4.69 9.41
N PHE A 276 3.89 5.75 9.63
CA PHE A 276 4.04 6.63 10.79
C PHE A 276 2.70 7.22 11.21
N GLY A 277 2.54 7.48 12.49
CA GLY A 277 1.34 8.13 13.04
C GLY A 277 1.50 9.64 13.11
N SER A 278 0.46 10.37 12.72
CA SER A 278 0.38 11.82 12.85
C SER A 278 -0.95 12.24 13.45
N GLU A 279 -0.91 13.23 14.35
CA GLU A 279 -2.13 13.90 14.81
C GLU A 279 -2.45 15.04 13.85
N ILE A 280 -3.65 15.05 13.29
CA ILE A 280 -4.14 16.08 12.38
C ILE A 280 -5.48 16.66 12.89
N GLY A 281 -5.76 17.90 12.50
CA GLY A 281 -6.98 18.60 12.91
C GLY A 281 -6.85 19.37 14.24
N GLY A 282 -7.95 19.98 14.66
CA GLY A 282 -7.99 20.88 15.82
C GLY A 282 -7.71 22.33 15.41
N GLU A 283 -6.82 23.01 16.13
CA GLU A 283 -6.48 24.41 15.87
C GLU A 283 -5.79 24.61 14.50
N SER A 284 -5.95 25.77 13.90
CA SER A 284 -5.45 26.08 12.54
C SER A 284 -3.93 25.94 12.37
N CYS A 285 -3.17 26.00 13.47
CA CYS A 285 -1.70 25.86 13.45
C CYS A 285 -1.21 24.45 13.09
N TRP A 286 -2.06 23.41 13.17
CA TRP A 286 -1.67 22.03 12.88
C TRP A 286 -1.13 21.82 11.46
N ILE A 287 -1.63 22.59 10.50
CA ILE A 287 -1.24 22.45 9.08
C ILE A 287 0.26 22.70 8.87
N LYS A 288 0.79 23.79 9.47
CA LYS A 288 2.22 24.11 9.39
C LYS A 288 3.08 23.15 10.22
N ALA A 289 2.60 22.78 11.42
CA ALA A 289 3.29 21.82 12.27
C ALA A 289 3.39 20.44 11.59
N TYR A 290 2.32 20.01 10.94
CA TYR A 290 2.29 18.76 10.19
C TYR A 290 3.22 18.81 8.95
N GLN A 291 3.23 19.93 8.19
CA GLN A 291 4.17 20.12 7.07
C GLN A 291 5.63 20.05 7.54
N ALA A 292 5.98 20.69 8.66
CA ALA A 292 7.31 20.66 9.23
C ALA A 292 7.70 19.22 9.64
N ARG A 293 6.77 18.48 10.26
CA ARG A 293 7.00 17.09 10.63
C ARG A 293 7.24 16.18 9.42
N LEU A 294 6.50 16.36 8.33
CA LEU A 294 6.73 15.60 7.09
C LEU A 294 8.13 15.86 6.50
N GLN A 295 8.61 17.10 6.60
CA GLN A 295 9.97 17.46 6.17
C GLN A 295 11.02 16.82 7.07
N GLU A 296 10.86 16.90 8.38
CA GLU A 296 11.74 16.25 9.36
C GLU A 296 11.84 14.74 9.12
N LEU A 297 10.70 14.07 8.91
CA LEU A 297 10.64 12.63 8.63
C LEU A 297 11.45 12.25 7.39
N LYS A 298 11.43 13.06 6.36
CA LYS A 298 12.20 12.81 5.12
C LYS A 298 13.70 13.04 5.29
N LEU A 299 14.10 13.91 6.20
CA LEU A 299 15.52 14.25 6.41
C LEU A 299 16.21 13.28 7.39
N GLU A 300 15.69 13.14 8.59
CA GLU A 300 16.34 12.35 9.65
C GLU A 300 15.37 11.48 10.46
N GLY A 301 14.10 11.90 10.56
CA GLY A 301 13.12 11.23 11.42
C GLY A 301 12.84 9.77 11.02
N TYR A 302 13.09 9.40 9.77
CA TYR A 302 12.96 8.02 9.30
C TYR A 302 13.85 7.04 10.08
N LYS A 303 15.02 7.47 10.60
CA LYS A 303 15.94 6.63 11.39
C LYS A 303 15.32 6.17 12.70
N VAL A 304 14.54 7.04 13.35
CA VAL A 304 13.82 6.67 14.58
C VAL A 304 12.72 5.66 14.29
N HIS A 305 11.97 5.84 13.19
CA HIS A 305 10.94 4.88 12.77
C HIS A 305 11.54 3.53 12.32
N GLN A 306 12.71 3.53 11.66
CA GLN A 306 13.43 2.29 11.41
C GLN A 306 13.85 1.59 12.70
N ALA A 307 14.26 2.36 13.72
CA ALA A 307 14.57 1.83 15.04
C ALA A 307 13.33 1.22 15.71
N GLU A 308 12.16 1.87 15.61
CA GLU A 308 10.88 1.33 16.10
C GLU A 308 10.55 -0.01 15.40
N GLN A 309 10.65 -0.05 14.08
CA GLN A 309 10.42 -1.28 13.32
C GLN A 309 11.38 -2.40 13.71
N LYS A 310 12.63 -2.05 13.98
CA LYS A 310 13.64 -3.02 14.43
C LYS A 310 13.31 -3.57 15.82
N ILE A 311 12.87 -2.74 16.77
CA ILE A 311 12.42 -3.19 18.10
C ILE A 311 11.22 -4.14 17.97
N GLN A 312 10.25 -3.79 17.11
CA GLN A 312 9.10 -4.63 16.85
C GLN A 312 9.49 -5.98 16.22
N SER A 313 10.40 -5.98 15.26
CA SER A 313 10.86 -7.20 14.59
C SER A 313 11.58 -8.16 15.54
N TYR A 314 12.33 -7.66 16.51
CA TYR A 314 12.88 -8.51 17.57
C TYR A 314 11.78 -9.21 18.37
N SER A 315 10.72 -8.50 18.73
CA SER A 315 9.59 -9.09 19.45
C SER A 315 8.87 -10.16 18.62
N ILE A 316 8.68 -9.91 17.31
CA ILE A 316 8.06 -10.86 16.39
C ILE A 316 8.89 -12.16 16.29
N ASN A 317 10.21 -12.04 16.21
CA ASN A 317 11.09 -13.20 16.16
C ASN A 317 11.11 -14.03 17.46
N LEU A 318 10.82 -13.41 18.60
CA LEU A 318 10.85 -14.10 19.90
C LEU A 318 9.60 -14.93 20.21
N VAL A 319 8.49 -14.72 19.48
CA VAL A 319 7.23 -15.43 19.75
C VAL A 319 6.96 -16.52 18.70
N PRO A 320 6.30 -17.62 19.08
CA PRO A 320 5.86 -18.64 18.13
C PRO A 320 4.81 -18.04 17.16
N LYS A 321 4.70 -18.64 15.95
CA LYS A 321 3.72 -18.20 14.94
C LYS A 321 2.30 -18.11 15.51
N SER A 322 1.89 -19.08 16.30
CA SER A 322 0.57 -19.12 16.95
C SER A 322 0.30 -17.95 17.92
N ALA A 323 1.34 -17.30 18.43
CA ALA A 323 1.22 -16.16 19.33
C ALA A 323 1.34 -14.80 18.63
N LEU A 324 1.65 -14.77 17.31
CA LEU A 324 1.79 -13.51 16.57
C LEU A 324 0.50 -12.70 16.58
N LYS A 325 -0.65 -13.35 16.40
CA LYS A 325 -1.94 -12.65 16.45
C LYS A 325 -2.15 -11.95 17.80
N LEU A 326 -1.86 -12.64 18.92
CA LEU A 326 -1.97 -12.06 20.27
C LEU A 326 -0.97 -10.91 20.47
N LEU A 327 0.27 -11.06 19.98
CA LEU A 327 1.28 -10.02 20.01
C LEU A 327 0.79 -8.77 19.27
N VAL A 328 0.30 -8.93 18.03
CA VAL A 328 -0.21 -7.83 17.21
C VAL A 328 -1.44 -7.18 17.86
N GLU A 329 -2.36 -7.97 18.44
CA GLU A 329 -3.51 -7.41 19.19
C GLU A 329 -3.05 -6.55 20.38
N SER A 330 -1.98 -6.98 21.06
CA SER A 330 -1.37 -6.19 22.12
C SER A 330 -0.73 -4.90 21.55
N TYR A 331 0.00 -5.01 20.45
CA TYR A 331 0.58 -3.85 19.77
C TYR A 331 -0.47 -2.89 19.22
N LYS A 332 -1.60 -3.40 18.69
CA LYS A 332 -2.71 -2.55 18.23
C LYS A 332 -3.23 -1.63 19.33
N ARG A 333 -3.34 -2.17 20.54
CA ARG A 333 -3.78 -1.38 21.70
C ARG A 333 -2.74 -0.35 22.10
N LEU A 334 -1.47 -0.67 21.92
CA LEU A 334 -0.35 0.07 22.48
C LEU A 334 0.27 1.08 21.50
N PHE A 335 0.44 0.72 20.21
CA PHE A 335 1.29 1.45 19.29
C PHE A 335 0.60 1.95 18.02
N LEU A 336 -0.40 1.24 17.54
CA LEU A 336 -1.14 1.68 16.34
C LEU A 336 -2.32 2.55 16.75
N ASN A 337 -2.10 3.83 16.69
CA ASN A 337 -2.87 4.84 17.36
C ASN A 337 -4.06 5.39 16.61
N GLY A 338 -4.09 5.17 15.30
CA GLY A 338 -5.15 5.60 14.41
C GLY A 338 -5.97 4.43 13.91
N ASN A 339 -7.24 4.66 13.67
CA ASN A 339 -8.12 3.73 12.97
C ASN A 339 -8.34 4.11 11.50
N VAL A 340 -7.61 5.12 11.02
CA VAL A 340 -7.58 5.56 9.62
C VAL A 340 -6.17 5.44 9.09
N ILE A 341 -6.01 4.77 7.95
CA ILE A 341 -4.76 4.72 7.19
C ILE A 341 -4.94 5.59 5.95
N LEU A 342 -3.95 6.45 5.67
CA LEU A 342 -3.84 7.18 4.41
C LEU A 342 -2.53 6.83 3.72
N SER A 343 -2.63 6.21 2.56
CA SER A 343 -1.52 6.04 1.64
C SER A 343 -1.69 7.01 0.47
N ASN A 344 -0.81 8.01 0.37
CA ASN A 344 -0.82 8.93 -0.76
C ASN A 344 0.31 8.60 -1.72
N LEU A 345 -0.03 7.97 -2.83
CA LEU A 345 0.90 7.57 -3.88
C LEU A 345 1.37 8.76 -4.73
N GLY A 346 0.73 9.93 -4.55
CA GLY A 346 1.03 11.13 -5.32
C GLY A 346 0.65 11.00 -6.80
N LYS A 347 1.41 11.68 -7.65
CA LYS A 347 1.29 11.50 -9.10
C LYS A 347 1.86 10.13 -9.45
N LEU A 348 1.02 9.29 -10.03
CA LEU A 348 1.49 8.04 -10.58
C LEU A 348 2.42 8.38 -11.75
N GLU A 349 3.68 8.01 -11.61
CA GLU A 349 4.69 8.12 -12.67
C GLU A 349 4.45 7.09 -13.79
N PHE A 350 3.44 6.27 -13.62
CA PHE A 350 2.89 5.38 -14.59
C PHE A 350 2.32 6.19 -15.77
N ASN A 351 3.20 6.57 -16.67
CA ASN A 351 2.86 7.37 -17.85
C ASN A 351 2.26 6.51 -18.98
N LEU A 352 1.95 5.26 -18.71
CA LEU A 352 1.39 4.38 -19.71
C LEU A 352 -0.08 4.75 -19.96
N SER A 353 -0.40 5.04 -21.20
CA SER A 353 -1.79 5.08 -21.69
C SER A 353 -2.21 3.72 -22.22
N TYR A 354 -1.27 2.79 -22.33
CA TYR A 354 -1.44 1.46 -22.91
C TYR A 354 -0.66 0.42 -22.10
N ILE A 355 -1.19 -0.81 -22.06
CA ILE A 355 -0.39 -2.00 -21.75
C ILE A 355 -0.22 -2.74 -23.08
N GLY A 356 1.04 -2.88 -23.55
CA GLY A 356 1.28 -3.32 -24.92
C GLY A 356 0.51 -2.46 -25.95
N SER A 357 -0.40 -3.07 -26.70
CA SER A 357 -1.23 -2.41 -27.72
C SER A 357 -2.62 -1.99 -27.24
N PHE A 358 -3.05 -2.39 -26.03
CA PHE A 358 -4.39 -2.08 -25.54
C PHE A 358 -4.41 -0.86 -24.63
N LYS A 359 -5.39 0.01 -24.89
CA LYS A 359 -5.60 1.25 -24.15
C LYS A 359 -6.00 0.97 -22.72
N ILE A 360 -5.37 1.69 -21.77
CA ILE A 360 -5.78 1.70 -20.38
C ILE A 360 -7.01 2.59 -20.24
N ILE A 361 -8.08 2.02 -19.71
CA ILE A 361 -9.33 2.73 -19.40
C ILE A 361 -9.27 3.26 -17.99
N ASP A 362 -8.76 2.45 -17.06
CA ASP A 362 -8.69 2.83 -15.65
C ASP A 362 -7.57 2.12 -14.91
N VAL A 363 -7.15 2.71 -13.78
CA VAL A 363 -6.11 2.18 -12.89
C VAL A 363 -6.56 2.32 -11.46
N TYR A 364 -6.48 1.25 -10.70
CA TYR A 364 -6.86 1.20 -9.28
C TYR A 364 -5.72 0.69 -8.43
N ASN A 365 -5.59 1.27 -7.25
CA ASN A 365 -4.76 0.73 -6.18
C ASN A 365 -5.57 0.71 -4.92
N PHE A 366 -5.51 -0.37 -4.22
CA PHE A 366 -6.02 -0.46 -2.86
C PHE A 366 -5.26 -1.52 -2.09
N SER A 367 -5.32 -1.46 -0.79
CA SER A 367 -4.84 -2.54 0.08
C SER A 367 -5.94 -2.89 1.07
N VAL A 368 -5.94 -4.14 1.49
CA VAL A 368 -6.79 -4.56 2.60
C VAL A 368 -6.34 -3.81 3.85
N PRO A 369 -7.26 -3.17 4.57
CA PRO A 369 -6.88 -2.45 5.78
C PRO A 369 -6.29 -3.39 6.81
N LEU A 370 -5.10 -3.04 7.26
CA LEU A 370 -4.42 -3.81 8.29
C LEU A 370 -4.85 -3.34 9.67
N PRO A 371 -5.09 -4.25 10.60
CA PRO A 371 -5.46 -3.88 11.95
C PRO A 371 -4.46 -2.90 12.59
N PRO A 372 -4.90 -1.91 13.37
CA PRO A 372 -6.26 -1.67 13.90
C PRO A 372 -7.14 -0.78 13.03
N ALA A 373 -6.74 -0.53 11.77
CA ALA A 373 -7.49 0.38 10.92
C ALA A 373 -8.89 -0.16 10.61
N GLY A 374 -9.89 0.70 10.75
CA GLY A 374 -11.23 0.45 10.27
C GLY A 374 -11.49 1.06 8.90
N LEU A 375 -10.61 1.99 8.47
CA LEU A 375 -10.67 2.67 7.19
C LEU A 375 -9.26 2.82 6.62
N ALA A 376 -9.07 2.39 5.38
CA ALA A 376 -7.85 2.67 4.63
C ALA A 376 -8.21 3.45 3.35
N LEU A 377 -7.48 4.53 3.14
CA LEU A 377 -7.60 5.42 2.00
C LEU A 377 -6.33 5.32 1.18
N VAL A 378 -6.45 5.03 -0.11
CA VAL A 378 -5.32 5.09 -1.04
C VAL A 378 -5.62 6.18 -2.07
N ALA A 379 -4.88 7.28 -1.97
CA ALA A 379 -5.02 8.41 -2.87
C ALA A 379 -3.93 8.37 -3.94
N SER A 380 -4.31 8.65 -5.17
CA SER A 380 -3.39 8.73 -6.31
C SER A 380 -3.84 9.79 -7.31
N THR A 381 -2.92 10.24 -8.16
CA THR A 381 -3.25 11.11 -9.30
C THR A 381 -2.78 10.41 -10.57
N TYR A 382 -3.72 9.97 -11.39
CA TYR A 382 -3.46 9.37 -12.70
C TYR A 382 -4.03 10.26 -13.80
N GLN A 383 -3.24 10.55 -14.83
CA GLN A 383 -3.59 11.49 -15.92
C GLN A 383 -4.12 12.83 -15.41
N GLY A 384 -3.57 13.30 -14.28
CA GLY A 384 -3.97 14.56 -13.64
C GLY A 384 -5.25 14.50 -12.80
N ARG A 385 -5.94 13.39 -12.73
CA ARG A 385 -7.20 13.19 -12.00
C ARG A 385 -6.94 12.60 -10.62
N LEU A 386 -7.47 13.24 -9.57
CA LEU A 386 -7.42 12.70 -8.22
C LEU A 386 -8.35 11.49 -8.10
N ARG A 387 -7.82 10.41 -7.57
CA ARG A 387 -8.53 9.16 -7.31
C ARG A 387 -8.30 8.72 -5.89
N ILE A 388 -9.33 8.22 -5.24
CA ILE A 388 -9.23 7.66 -3.90
C ILE A 388 -9.99 6.33 -3.86
N SER A 389 -9.30 5.29 -3.41
CA SER A 389 -9.89 4.01 -3.04
C SER A 389 -10.12 4.00 -1.54
N TYR A 390 -11.26 3.47 -1.11
CA TYR A 390 -11.65 3.37 0.29
C TYR A 390 -11.86 1.91 0.63
N ALA A 391 -11.08 1.38 1.55
CA ALA A 391 -11.33 0.05 2.10
C ALA A 391 -11.77 0.22 3.56
N HIS A 392 -12.94 -0.28 3.89
CA HIS A 392 -13.58 -0.08 5.20
C HIS A 392 -14.31 -1.34 5.67
N ARG A 393 -14.55 -1.45 6.97
CA ARG A 393 -15.37 -2.50 7.56
C ARG A 393 -16.83 -2.06 7.65
N GLY A 394 -17.73 -2.97 7.31
CA GLY A 394 -19.17 -2.82 7.46
C GLY A 394 -19.87 -2.12 6.31
N GLU A 395 -21.19 -2.21 6.34
CA GLU A 395 -22.09 -1.42 5.50
C GLU A 395 -22.09 0.04 5.99
N VAL A 396 -20.95 0.67 5.98
CA VAL A 396 -20.95 2.10 6.13
C VAL A 396 -21.33 2.62 4.75
N GLU A 397 -22.56 3.05 4.56
CA GLU A 397 -22.87 4.15 3.67
C GLU A 397 -22.05 5.34 4.17
N LEU A 398 -20.77 5.23 3.97
CA LEU A 398 -19.90 6.34 4.21
C LEU A 398 -20.27 7.34 3.12
N SER A 399 -21.02 8.34 3.52
CA SER A 399 -21.13 9.59 2.76
C SER A 399 -19.76 10.29 2.69
N ILE A 400 -18.66 9.49 2.68
CA ILE A 400 -17.28 9.98 2.60
C ILE A 400 -17.10 10.70 1.28
N THR A 401 -17.50 10.08 0.16
CA THR A 401 -17.33 10.69 -1.16
C THR A 401 -18.01 12.05 -1.26
N PRO A 402 -19.32 12.20 -0.98
CA PRO A 402 -19.97 13.51 -1.01
C PRO A 402 -19.37 14.51 -0.01
N SER A 403 -18.89 14.04 1.14
CA SER A 403 -18.22 14.90 2.10
C SER A 403 -16.90 15.41 1.60
N ILE A 404 -16.07 14.56 0.96
CA ILE A 404 -14.79 14.95 0.35
C ILE A 404 -15.05 15.92 -0.82
N GLU A 405 -16.02 15.66 -1.68
CA GLU A 405 -16.40 16.54 -2.80
C GLU A 405 -16.76 17.94 -2.30
N ARG A 406 -17.57 18.04 -1.27
CA ARG A 406 -17.95 19.30 -0.64
C ARG A 406 -16.72 20.04 -0.09
N GLU A 407 -15.83 19.36 0.63
CA GLU A 407 -14.65 19.98 1.21
C GLU A 407 -13.62 20.38 0.14
N ILE A 408 -13.49 19.63 -0.97
CA ILE A 408 -12.68 20.02 -2.12
C ILE A 408 -13.27 21.27 -2.80
N ALA A 409 -14.58 21.33 -2.98
CA ALA A 409 -15.23 22.52 -3.55
C ALA A 409 -14.98 23.76 -2.69
N ALA A 410 -15.00 23.62 -1.37
CA ALA A 410 -14.73 24.69 -0.41
C ALA A 410 -13.27 25.20 -0.44
N LEU A 411 -12.31 24.49 -1.04
CA LEU A 411 -10.92 24.96 -1.19
C LEU A 411 -10.80 26.15 -2.17
N ASN A 412 -11.77 26.32 -3.06
CA ASN A 412 -11.77 27.37 -4.08
C ASN A 412 -12.35 28.69 -3.56
N THR A 413 -13.00 28.68 -2.43
CA THR A 413 -13.51 29.87 -1.73
C THR A 413 -12.44 30.44 -0.78
#